data_61b48680991846932ec2e421d344d2e4
#
_entry.id   61b48680991846932ec2e421d344d2e4
#
_cell.length_a   1.000
_cell.length_b   1.000
_cell.length_c   1.000
_cell.angle_alpha   90.00
_cell.angle_beta   90.00
_cell.angle_gamma   90.00
#
_symmetry.space_group_name_H-M   'P 1'
#
loop_
_entity.id
_entity.type
_entity.pdbx_description
1 polymer ?
#
loop_
_entity_poly.entity_id
_entity_poly.type
_entity_poly.pdbx_seq_one_letter_code
_entity_poly.pdbx_strand_id
1 'polypeptide(L)'
;TYITAGLRDIANRVVRALNGEETDNRVISLQTGFGGGKTHTLISLYHITKTGKSLLSSAYTQHILDSKVAPQFENAQVAVFTNNTTDVSQGRTTDDGITINTLWGELAYQLGGLEGYNLIKKNDIERISPAANLFRPILEKSAPALILIDELADYCNKASAVMIGKGSLSDQTIGFMQTLTEVVSSVPRCVLIATLPASATEVASSAIGQQILTALENRIVRVGTSIKPVEDEEIFEVVRRRLFDNIGNPQVIELVLNRYKNTYHNRRSCLLYTSDAADD
;
A
#
# COMPACT_ATOMS: atom_id res chain seq x y z
N THR A 1 -3.74 -9.55 17.20
CA THR A 1 -4.21 -9.03 15.90
C THR A 1 -4.89 -10.16 15.13
N TYR A 2 -6.01 -9.89 14.49
CA TYR A 2 -6.68 -10.83 13.59
C TYR A 2 -5.99 -10.82 12.23
N ILE A 3 -5.60 -11.99 11.74
CA ILE A 3 -4.99 -12.14 10.42
C ILE A 3 -6.10 -12.49 9.45
N THR A 4 -6.42 -11.54 8.58
CA THR A 4 -7.45 -11.70 7.54
C THR A 4 -6.95 -12.60 6.40
N ALA A 5 -7.89 -13.17 5.65
CA ALA A 5 -7.57 -13.98 4.47
C ALA A 5 -6.80 -13.15 3.43
N GLY A 6 -7.24 -11.91 3.20
CA GLY A 6 -6.56 -10.97 2.30
C GLY A 6 -5.13 -10.65 2.73
N LEU A 7 -4.88 -10.34 4.02
CA LEU A 7 -3.54 -10.11 4.53
C LEU A 7 -2.64 -11.34 4.34
N ARG A 8 -3.15 -12.53 4.61
CA ARG A 8 -2.40 -13.79 4.43
C ARG A 8 -2.04 -14.04 2.97
N ASP A 9 -3.00 -13.87 2.06
CA ASP A 9 -2.74 -14.03 0.62
C ASP A 9 -1.65 -13.07 0.13
N ILE A 10 -1.74 -11.79 0.50
CA ILE A 10 -0.73 -10.77 0.14
C ILE A 10 0.63 -11.14 0.74
N ALA A 11 0.70 -11.54 2.02
CA ALA A 11 1.95 -11.91 2.67
C ALA A 11 2.61 -13.10 1.99
N ASN A 12 1.84 -14.14 1.63
CA ASN A 12 2.35 -15.30 0.89
C ASN A 12 2.90 -14.90 -0.49
N ARG A 13 2.18 -14.08 -1.25
CA ARG A 13 2.65 -13.58 -2.56
C ARG A 13 3.94 -12.79 -2.45
N VAL A 14 4.02 -11.87 -1.48
CA VAL A 14 5.22 -11.06 -1.25
C VAL A 14 6.41 -11.94 -0.91
N VAL A 15 6.27 -12.87 0.03
CA VAL A 15 7.38 -13.75 0.43
C VAL A 15 7.84 -14.63 -0.73
N ARG A 16 6.94 -15.22 -1.49
CA ARG A 16 7.30 -16.02 -2.69
C ARG A 16 8.03 -15.18 -3.73
N ALA A 17 7.55 -13.99 -4.02
CA ALA A 17 8.18 -13.10 -4.99
C ALA A 17 9.59 -12.67 -4.53
N LEU A 18 9.76 -12.32 -3.24
CA LEU A 18 11.07 -11.97 -2.67
C LEU A 18 12.04 -13.16 -2.61
N ASN A 19 11.53 -14.39 -2.48
CA ASN A 19 12.34 -15.61 -2.62
C ASN A 19 12.82 -15.82 -4.05
N GLY A 20 12.21 -15.20 -5.05
CA GLY A 20 12.52 -15.40 -6.47
C GLY A 20 11.67 -16.48 -7.14
N GLU A 21 10.58 -16.92 -6.51
CA GLU A 21 9.60 -17.80 -7.14
C GLU A 21 8.87 -17.07 -8.26
N GLU A 22 8.47 -17.77 -9.30
CA GLU A 22 7.60 -17.22 -10.33
C GLU A 22 6.23 -16.90 -9.71
N THR A 23 5.85 -15.63 -9.77
CA THR A 23 4.57 -15.12 -9.31
C THR A 23 3.92 -14.31 -10.43
N ASP A 24 2.61 -14.45 -10.59
CA ASP A 24 1.87 -13.82 -11.70
C ASP A 24 2.00 -12.30 -11.70
N ASN A 25 2.04 -11.68 -10.51
CA ASN A 25 2.16 -10.23 -10.40
C ASN A 25 2.99 -9.82 -9.17
N ARG A 26 4.00 -8.98 -9.41
CA ARG A 26 4.83 -8.35 -8.37
C ARG A 26 4.44 -6.90 -8.08
N VAL A 27 3.43 -6.41 -8.75
CA VAL A 27 2.80 -5.11 -8.50
C VAL A 27 1.41 -5.37 -7.93
N ILE A 28 1.14 -4.89 -6.72
CA ILE A 28 -0.11 -5.10 -6.00
C ILE A 28 -0.70 -3.75 -5.62
N SER A 29 -1.96 -3.51 -5.95
CA SER A 29 -2.72 -2.39 -5.43
C SER A 29 -3.66 -2.84 -4.31
N LEU A 30 -3.64 -2.12 -3.18
CA LEU A 30 -4.59 -2.30 -2.09
C LEU A 30 -5.68 -1.25 -2.23
N GLN A 31 -6.89 -1.68 -2.58
CA GLN A 31 -8.01 -0.79 -2.81
C GLN A 31 -9.17 -1.16 -1.90
N THR A 32 -9.43 -0.33 -0.90
CA THR A 32 -10.57 -0.44 0.02
C THR A 32 -10.96 0.94 0.52
N GLY A 33 -12.18 1.09 1.01
CA GLY A 33 -12.63 2.30 1.70
C GLY A 33 -11.84 2.61 2.96
N PHE A 34 -12.18 3.71 3.63
CA PHE A 34 -11.57 4.10 4.91
C PHE A 34 -11.68 2.98 5.96
N GLY A 35 -10.60 2.78 6.72
CA GLY A 35 -10.56 1.76 7.76
C GLY A 35 -10.40 0.32 7.25
N GLY A 36 -10.30 0.08 5.94
CA GLY A 36 -10.18 -1.24 5.31
C GLY A 36 -8.84 -1.96 5.50
N GLY A 37 -8.00 -1.55 6.45
CA GLY A 37 -6.78 -2.26 6.83
C GLY A 37 -5.57 -2.04 5.91
N LYS A 38 -5.61 -1.11 4.95
CA LYS A 38 -4.51 -0.82 4.00
C LYS A 38 -3.17 -0.60 4.70
N THR A 39 -3.07 0.44 5.52
CA THR A 39 -1.85 0.80 6.27
C THR A 39 -1.41 -0.32 7.22
N HIS A 40 -2.36 -1.02 7.87
CA HIS A 40 -2.05 -2.17 8.72
C HIS A 40 -1.38 -3.30 7.94
N THR A 41 -1.86 -3.56 6.73
CA THR A 41 -1.26 -4.54 5.81
C THR A 41 0.17 -4.13 5.43
N LEU A 42 0.39 -2.86 5.05
CA LEU A 42 1.73 -2.35 4.73
C LEU A 42 2.70 -2.52 5.91
N ILE A 43 2.29 -2.15 7.13
CA ILE A 43 3.10 -2.31 8.35
C ILE A 43 3.42 -3.80 8.59
N SER A 44 2.45 -4.70 8.42
CA SER A 44 2.67 -6.13 8.58
C SER A 44 3.70 -6.66 7.57
N LEU A 45 3.59 -6.27 6.31
CA LEU A 45 4.52 -6.66 5.25
C LEU A 45 5.92 -6.08 5.46
N TYR A 46 6.01 -4.84 5.94
CA TYR A 46 7.29 -4.24 6.36
C TYR A 46 8.00 -5.13 7.37
N HIS A 47 7.32 -5.51 8.45
CA HIS A 47 7.91 -6.34 9.50
C HIS A 47 8.25 -7.76 9.01
N ILE A 48 7.37 -8.40 8.25
CA ILE A 48 7.64 -9.72 7.64
C ILE A 48 8.93 -9.67 6.81
N THR A 49 9.05 -8.65 5.97
CA THR A 49 10.17 -8.48 5.04
C THR A 49 11.47 -8.16 5.77
N LYS A 50 11.44 -7.26 6.76
CA LYS A 50 12.62 -6.92 7.57
C LYS A 50 13.07 -8.06 8.47
N THR A 51 12.15 -8.88 8.95
CA THR A 51 12.47 -10.03 9.81
C THR A 51 13.05 -11.21 9.02
N GLY A 52 12.61 -11.39 7.78
CA GLY A 52 13.11 -12.45 6.90
C GLY A 52 13.05 -13.84 7.54
N LYS A 53 14.12 -14.64 7.41
CA LYS A 53 14.20 -16.01 7.97
C LYS A 53 13.93 -16.08 9.47
N SER A 54 14.27 -15.04 10.24
CA SER A 54 14.03 -14.99 11.68
C SER A 54 12.55 -15.02 12.05
N LEU A 55 11.66 -14.73 11.08
CA LEU A 55 10.22 -14.84 11.24
C LEU A 55 9.78 -16.25 11.68
N LEU A 56 10.47 -17.28 11.21
CA LEU A 56 10.13 -18.68 11.48
C LEU A 56 10.34 -19.10 12.94
N SER A 57 11.16 -18.37 13.68
CA SER A 57 11.40 -18.63 15.12
C SER A 57 10.34 -18.01 16.04
N SER A 58 9.44 -17.19 15.51
CA SER A 58 8.42 -16.48 16.29
C SER A 58 7.08 -17.24 16.28
N ALA A 59 6.58 -17.59 17.45
CA ALA A 59 5.26 -18.22 17.61
C ALA A 59 4.10 -17.37 17.03
N TYR A 60 4.28 -16.05 16.97
CA TYR A 60 3.25 -15.13 16.46
C TYR A 60 3.13 -15.13 14.93
N THR A 61 4.13 -15.61 14.23
CA THR A 61 4.22 -15.51 12.77
C THR A 61 3.83 -16.79 12.05
N GLN A 62 3.74 -17.91 12.77
CA GLN A 62 3.33 -19.21 12.22
C GLN A 62 1.92 -19.18 11.59
N HIS A 63 1.11 -18.17 11.91
CA HIS A 63 -0.26 -18.05 11.42
C HIS A 63 -0.44 -17.05 10.28
N ILE A 64 0.59 -16.22 9.98
CA ILE A 64 0.47 -15.19 8.94
C ILE A 64 0.82 -15.72 7.54
N LEU A 65 1.67 -16.71 7.47
CA LEU A 65 2.06 -17.40 6.24
C LEU A 65 1.45 -18.81 6.21
N ASP A 66 1.24 -19.33 5.02
CA ASP A 66 0.88 -20.73 4.82
C ASP A 66 2.04 -21.64 5.18
N SER A 67 1.75 -22.86 5.60
CA SER A 67 2.75 -23.82 6.10
C SER A 67 3.87 -24.17 5.11
N LYS A 68 3.65 -23.93 3.83
CA LYS A 68 4.62 -24.17 2.74
C LYS A 68 5.37 -22.91 2.32
N VAL A 69 5.06 -21.74 2.90
CA VAL A 69 5.66 -20.47 2.55
C VAL A 69 6.56 -20.00 3.68
N ALA A 70 7.84 -19.82 3.38
CA ALA A 70 8.82 -19.37 4.34
C ALA A 70 9.81 -18.40 3.67
N PRO A 71 10.19 -17.28 4.33
CA PRO A 71 11.23 -16.41 3.81
C PRO A 71 12.56 -17.16 3.65
N GLN A 72 13.16 -17.05 2.47
CA GLN A 72 14.50 -17.62 2.17
C GLN A 72 15.61 -16.55 2.18
N PHE A 73 15.22 -15.29 2.43
CA PHE A 73 16.12 -14.14 2.56
C PHE A 73 16.33 -13.79 4.03
N GLU A 74 17.52 -13.33 4.40
CA GLU A 74 17.82 -12.85 5.76
C GLU A 74 17.47 -11.37 5.90
N ASN A 75 17.88 -10.57 4.92
CA ASN A 75 17.62 -9.14 4.85
C ASN A 75 17.08 -8.80 3.46
N ALA A 76 15.93 -8.16 3.39
CA ALA A 76 15.44 -7.55 2.18
C ALA A 76 15.42 -6.03 2.38
N GLN A 77 15.72 -5.28 1.32
CA GLN A 77 15.58 -3.83 1.35
C GLN A 77 14.09 -3.48 1.36
N VAL A 78 13.73 -2.48 2.16
CA VAL A 78 12.35 -1.97 2.17
C VAL A 78 12.41 -0.46 2.03
N ALA A 79 11.73 0.04 1.00
CA ALA A 79 11.48 1.46 0.83
C ALA A 79 10.02 1.77 1.14
N VAL A 80 9.78 2.81 1.92
CA VAL A 80 8.43 3.25 2.32
C VAL A 80 8.24 4.70 1.92
N PHE A 81 7.14 4.97 1.25
CA PHE A 81 6.70 6.32 0.93
C PHE A 81 5.26 6.53 1.36
N THR A 82 5.01 7.64 2.04
CA THR A 82 3.66 8.10 2.42
C THR A 82 3.48 9.55 1.98
N ASN A 83 2.26 10.06 1.97
CA ASN A 83 1.98 11.46 1.61
C ASN A 83 2.70 12.51 2.48
N ASN A 84 3.28 12.09 3.61
CA ASN A 84 4.01 12.94 4.56
C ASN A 84 5.52 12.65 4.59
N THR A 85 6.02 11.73 3.77
CA THR A 85 7.45 11.37 3.74
C THR A 85 8.31 12.53 3.23
N THR A 86 7.84 13.20 2.18
CA THR A 86 8.56 14.30 1.54
C THR A 86 7.60 15.45 1.29
N ASP A 87 7.93 16.65 1.79
CA ASP A 87 7.15 17.84 1.48
C ASP A 87 7.30 18.21 0.00
N VAL A 88 6.19 18.48 -0.68
CA VAL A 88 6.16 18.72 -2.13
C VAL A 88 6.89 19.99 -2.55
N SER A 89 7.07 20.95 -1.65
CA SER A 89 7.74 22.24 -1.92
C SER A 89 9.16 22.27 -1.42
N GLN A 90 9.41 21.84 -0.17
CA GLN A 90 10.70 21.95 0.52
C GLN A 90 11.54 20.67 0.43
N GLY A 91 10.92 19.54 0.10
CA GLY A 91 11.59 18.25 0.17
C GLY A 91 11.79 17.75 1.60
N ARG A 92 12.62 16.73 1.77
CA ARG A 92 13.07 16.17 3.04
C ARG A 92 14.60 16.16 3.11
N THR A 93 15.17 16.72 4.15
CA THR A 93 16.62 16.64 4.39
C THR A 93 16.94 15.33 5.12
N THR A 94 17.89 14.56 4.61
CA THR A 94 18.42 13.34 5.20
C THR A 94 19.46 13.64 6.26
N ASP A 95 19.83 12.65 7.08
CA ASP A 95 20.91 12.76 8.06
C ASP A 95 22.28 13.05 7.39
N ASP A 96 22.44 12.65 6.15
CA ASP A 96 23.62 12.97 5.32
C ASP A 96 23.61 14.38 4.72
N GLY A 97 22.62 15.20 5.07
CA GLY A 97 22.49 16.59 4.61
C GLY A 97 22.01 16.73 3.15
N ILE A 98 21.46 15.69 2.55
CA ILE A 98 20.88 15.72 1.21
C ILE A 98 19.42 16.13 1.29
N THR A 99 18.98 17.05 0.44
CA THR A 99 17.56 17.36 0.27
C THR A 99 16.99 16.51 -0.86
N ILE A 100 16.05 15.65 -0.53
CA ILE A 100 15.27 14.82 -1.46
C ILE A 100 13.95 15.52 -1.74
N ASN A 101 13.61 15.70 -3.01
CA ASN A 101 12.47 16.52 -3.45
C ASN A 101 11.29 15.71 -3.99
N THR A 102 11.48 14.41 -4.24
CA THR A 102 10.53 13.62 -5.04
C THR A 102 10.34 12.21 -4.50
N LEU A 103 9.24 11.56 -4.90
CA LEU A 103 9.00 10.15 -4.65
C LEU A 103 10.18 9.27 -5.13
N TRP A 104 10.68 9.49 -6.35
CA TRP A 104 11.77 8.67 -6.89
C TRP A 104 13.10 8.90 -6.18
N GLY A 105 13.37 10.13 -5.74
CA GLY A 105 14.54 10.45 -4.91
C GLY A 105 14.50 9.69 -3.60
N GLU A 106 13.33 9.66 -2.95
CA GLU A 106 13.13 8.97 -1.68
C GLU A 106 13.31 7.45 -1.82
N LEU A 107 12.68 6.84 -2.84
CA LEU A 107 12.82 5.41 -3.09
C LEU A 107 14.26 5.03 -3.43
N ALA A 108 14.94 5.82 -4.25
CA ALA A 108 16.34 5.57 -4.62
C ALA A 108 17.28 5.64 -3.42
N TYR A 109 17.06 6.61 -2.52
CA TYR A 109 17.85 6.78 -1.31
C TYR A 109 17.62 5.62 -0.32
N GLN A 110 16.35 5.24 -0.08
CA GLN A 110 16.02 4.15 0.85
C GLN A 110 16.49 2.78 0.35
N LEU A 111 16.46 2.54 -0.96
CA LEU A 111 16.88 1.27 -1.56
C LEU A 111 18.40 1.16 -1.72
N GLY A 112 19.04 2.21 -2.19
CA GLY A 112 20.45 2.15 -2.60
C GLY A 112 21.38 3.14 -1.86
N GLY A 113 20.88 3.82 -0.81
CA GLY A 113 21.65 4.83 -0.10
C GLY A 113 22.10 5.98 -1.02
N LEU A 114 23.25 6.58 -0.69
CA LEU A 114 23.86 7.64 -1.48
C LEU A 114 24.17 7.22 -2.93
N GLU A 115 24.60 5.98 -3.13
CA GLU A 115 24.93 5.50 -4.47
C GLU A 115 23.67 5.41 -5.34
N GLY A 116 22.56 4.85 -4.80
CA GLY A 116 21.29 4.79 -5.51
C GLY A 116 20.74 6.17 -5.82
N TYR A 117 20.76 7.07 -4.85
CA TYR A 117 20.34 8.46 -5.06
C TYR A 117 21.15 9.18 -6.13
N ASN A 118 22.47 9.01 -6.13
CA ASN A 118 23.34 9.70 -7.09
C ASN A 118 23.04 9.33 -8.55
N LEU A 119 22.49 8.14 -8.84
CA LEU A 119 22.07 7.75 -10.19
C LEU A 119 20.94 8.62 -10.74
N ILE A 120 20.09 9.14 -9.86
CA ILE A 120 18.91 9.93 -10.25
C ILE A 120 18.91 11.34 -9.63
N LYS A 121 20.02 11.77 -9.03
CA LYS A 121 20.14 13.05 -8.32
C LYS A 121 19.68 14.23 -9.19
N LYS A 122 20.07 14.27 -10.47
CA LYS A 122 19.65 15.32 -11.40
C LYS A 122 18.13 15.33 -11.57
N ASN A 123 17.53 14.15 -11.74
CA ASN A 123 16.09 13.97 -11.87
C ASN A 123 15.32 14.43 -10.62
N ASP A 124 15.89 14.18 -9.44
CA ASP A 124 15.30 14.62 -8.18
C ASP A 124 15.34 16.15 -8.02
N ILE A 125 16.49 16.76 -8.28
CA ILE A 125 16.67 18.23 -8.20
C ILE A 125 15.76 18.95 -9.20
N GLU A 126 15.71 18.49 -10.45
CA GLU A 126 14.88 19.07 -11.50
C GLU A 126 13.40 18.67 -11.39
N ARG A 127 13.06 17.72 -10.49
CA ARG A 127 11.72 17.16 -10.31
C ARG A 127 11.15 16.55 -11.60
N ILE A 128 12.03 15.95 -12.40
CA ILE A 128 11.67 15.24 -13.64
C ILE A 128 11.78 13.74 -13.43
N SER A 129 10.74 13.02 -13.79
CA SER A 129 10.68 11.55 -13.65
C SER A 129 11.86 10.86 -14.34
N PRO A 130 12.61 9.98 -13.64
CA PRO A 130 13.71 9.25 -14.26
C PRO A 130 13.20 8.17 -15.21
N ALA A 131 13.94 7.90 -16.26
CA ALA A 131 13.66 6.81 -17.17
C ALA A 131 14.03 5.44 -16.54
N ALA A 132 13.45 4.36 -17.08
CA ALA A 132 13.64 3.01 -16.58
C ALA A 132 15.11 2.55 -16.48
N ASN A 133 15.95 2.94 -17.43
CA ASN A 133 17.38 2.60 -17.45
C ASN A 133 18.18 3.23 -16.30
N LEU A 134 17.70 4.31 -15.69
CA LEU A 134 18.32 4.93 -14.52
C LEU A 134 17.84 4.30 -13.21
N PHE A 135 16.58 3.87 -13.14
CA PHE A 135 16.01 3.31 -11.92
C PHE A 135 16.23 1.80 -11.78
N ARG A 136 16.30 1.06 -12.90
CA ARG A 136 16.53 -0.39 -12.93
C ARG A 136 17.77 -0.83 -12.16
N PRO A 137 18.97 -0.22 -12.32
CA PRO A 137 20.19 -0.64 -11.59
C PRO A 137 20.03 -0.51 -10.07
N ILE A 138 19.22 0.46 -9.59
CA ILE A 138 18.93 0.64 -8.17
C ILE A 138 18.19 -0.59 -7.65
N LEU A 139 17.13 -1.04 -8.36
CA LEU A 139 16.36 -2.22 -7.95
C LEU A 139 17.16 -3.51 -8.06
N GLU A 140 17.92 -3.69 -9.13
CA GLU A 140 18.76 -4.88 -9.33
C GLU A 140 19.79 -5.04 -8.20
N LYS A 141 20.41 -3.94 -7.77
CA LYS A 141 21.38 -3.93 -6.67
C LYS A 141 20.74 -4.14 -5.29
N SER A 142 19.48 -3.72 -5.15
CA SER A 142 18.75 -3.76 -3.87
C SER A 142 17.98 -5.07 -3.65
N ALA A 143 17.85 -5.92 -4.68
CA ALA A 143 17.05 -7.13 -4.58
C ALA A 143 17.64 -8.14 -3.56
N PRO A 144 16.81 -8.75 -2.71
CA PRO A 144 15.35 -8.68 -2.66
C PRO A 144 14.85 -7.37 -2.07
N ALA A 145 13.84 -6.76 -2.69
CA ALA A 145 13.35 -5.44 -2.31
C ALA A 145 11.82 -5.34 -2.29
N LEU A 146 11.28 -4.72 -1.26
CA LEU A 146 9.87 -4.39 -1.13
C LEU A 146 9.69 -2.87 -1.14
N ILE A 147 8.84 -2.38 -2.01
CA ILE A 147 8.45 -0.97 -2.09
C ILE A 147 7.02 -0.85 -1.60
N LEU A 148 6.81 0.00 -0.59
CA LEU A 148 5.51 0.27 0.00
C LEU A 148 5.17 1.74 -0.21
N ILE A 149 4.04 2.02 -0.87
CA ILE A 149 3.57 3.37 -1.12
C ILE A 149 2.17 3.52 -0.53
N ASP A 150 2.03 4.40 0.45
CA ASP A 150 0.74 4.70 1.09
C ASP A 150 0.28 6.12 0.73
N GLU A 151 -1.03 6.29 0.54
CA GLU A 151 -1.68 7.58 0.29
C GLU A 151 -1.11 8.36 -0.91
N LEU A 152 -0.72 7.63 -1.98
CA LEU A 152 -0.10 8.23 -3.18
C LEU A 152 -1.02 9.27 -3.86
N ALA A 153 -2.33 9.04 -3.86
CA ALA A 153 -3.28 9.95 -4.47
C ALA A 153 -3.31 11.31 -3.75
N ASP A 154 -3.20 11.31 -2.40
CA ASP A 154 -3.12 12.54 -1.60
C ASP A 154 -1.82 13.30 -1.87
N TYR A 155 -0.70 12.57 -1.98
CA TYR A 155 0.57 13.18 -2.38
C TYR A 155 0.46 13.82 -3.77
N CYS A 156 -0.09 13.13 -4.76
CA CYS A 156 -0.30 13.67 -6.10
C CYS A 156 -1.22 14.89 -6.11
N ASN A 157 -2.25 14.91 -5.25
CA ASN A 157 -3.13 16.06 -5.12
C ASN A 157 -2.36 17.30 -4.62
N LYS A 158 -1.51 17.17 -3.58
CA LYS A 158 -0.62 18.24 -3.13
C LYS A 158 0.38 18.64 -4.21
N ALA A 159 0.98 17.66 -4.88
CA ALA A 159 1.99 17.85 -5.93
C ALA A 159 1.43 18.51 -7.20
N SER A 160 0.12 18.50 -7.41
CA SER A 160 -0.53 19.19 -8.55
C SER A 160 -0.34 20.70 -8.51
N ALA A 161 -0.12 21.29 -7.34
CA ALA A 161 0.17 22.71 -7.16
C ALA A 161 1.63 23.10 -7.52
N VAL A 162 2.55 22.13 -7.66
CA VAL A 162 3.96 22.39 -7.99
C VAL A 162 4.16 22.24 -9.48
N MET A 163 4.35 23.37 -10.18
CA MET A 163 4.51 23.41 -11.63
C MET A 163 5.93 23.03 -12.07
N ILE A 164 6.05 22.11 -13.02
CA ILE A 164 7.30 21.65 -13.64
C ILE A 164 7.17 21.82 -15.16
N GLY A 165 7.76 22.88 -15.69
CA GLY A 165 7.61 23.22 -17.11
C GLY A 165 6.14 23.51 -17.48
N LYS A 166 5.58 22.72 -18.38
CA LYS A 166 4.17 22.83 -18.81
C LYS A 166 3.20 21.92 -18.03
N GLY A 167 3.72 21.06 -17.15
CA GLY A 167 2.95 20.14 -16.31
C GLY A 167 3.17 20.39 -14.83
N SER A 168 2.88 19.41 -14.01
CA SER A 168 3.02 19.46 -12.55
C SER A 168 3.92 18.35 -12.02
N LEU A 169 4.33 18.45 -10.76
CA LEU A 169 5.02 17.36 -10.06
C LEU A 169 4.10 16.11 -9.96
N SER A 170 2.78 16.32 -9.88
CA SER A 170 1.81 15.23 -9.94
C SER A 170 1.91 14.46 -11.26
N ASP A 171 1.98 15.15 -12.41
CA ASP A 171 2.11 14.51 -13.72
C ASP A 171 3.41 13.72 -13.82
N GLN A 172 4.50 14.26 -13.29
CA GLN A 172 5.79 13.57 -13.21
C GLN A 172 5.72 12.33 -12.31
N THR A 173 5.02 12.42 -11.19
CA THR A 173 4.84 11.30 -10.25
C THR A 173 4.02 10.18 -10.88
N ILE A 174 2.91 10.51 -11.54
CA ILE A 174 2.07 9.54 -12.25
C ILE A 174 2.87 8.86 -13.40
N GLY A 175 3.67 9.64 -14.13
CA GLY A 175 4.59 9.13 -15.14
C GLY A 175 5.63 8.17 -14.55
N PHE A 176 6.21 8.53 -13.41
CA PHE A 176 7.17 7.67 -12.70
C PHE A 176 6.52 6.37 -12.22
N MET A 177 5.28 6.38 -11.77
CA MET A 177 4.58 5.15 -11.37
C MET A 177 4.48 4.14 -12.51
N GLN A 178 4.28 4.59 -13.74
CA GLN A 178 4.35 3.68 -14.89
C GLN A 178 5.75 3.08 -15.04
N THR A 179 6.79 3.89 -15.03
CA THR A 179 8.18 3.42 -15.09
C THR A 179 8.50 2.44 -13.97
N LEU A 180 8.09 2.75 -12.73
CA LEU A 180 8.33 1.91 -11.56
C LEU A 180 7.64 0.54 -11.69
N THR A 181 6.36 0.51 -12.11
CA THR A 181 5.63 -0.75 -12.29
C THR A 181 6.27 -1.63 -13.35
N GLU A 182 6.72 -1.06 -14.46
CA GLU A 182 7.41 -1.78 -15.55
C GLU A 182 8.77 -2.33 -15.08
N VAL A 183 9.55 -1.53 -14.34
CA VAL A 183 10.86 -1.97 -13.82
C VAL A 183 10.68 -3.07 -12.77
N VAL A 184 9.79 -2.91 -11.80
CA VAL A 184 9.51 -3.93 -10.77
C VAL A 184 9.05 -5.24 -11.40
N SER A 185 8.18 -5.18 -12.42
CA SER A 185 7.71 -6.38 -13.13
C SER A 185 8.82 -7.12 -13.87
N SER A 186 9.89 -6.45 -14.24
CA SER A 186 11.01 -7.02 -15.01
C SER A 186 12.21 -7.43 -14.14
N VAL A 187 12.40 -6.82 -12.96
CA VAL A 187 13.50 -7.16 -12.04
C VAL A 187 13.05 -8.24 -11.05
N PRO A 188 13.68 -9.43 -11.04
CA PRO A 188 13.33 -10.49 -10.09
C PRO A 188 13.50 -10.05 -8.63
N ARG A 189 12.73 -10.69 -7.74
CA ARG A 189 12.81 -10.47 -6.28
C ARG A 189 12.52 -9.03 -5.84
N CYS A 190 11.77 -8.29 -6.65
CA CYS A 190 11.28 -6.96 -6.30
C CYS A 190 9.75 -6.96 -6.31
N VAL A 191 9.15 -6.31 -5.31
CA VAL A 191 7.70 -6.20 -5.16
C VAL A 191 7.33 -4.74 -4.89
N LEU A 192 6.27 -4.27 -5.52
CA LEU A 192 5.65 -2.97 -5.28
C LEU A 192 4.24 -3.17 -4.74
N ILE A 193 3.95 -2.52 -3.63
CA ILE A 193 2.58 -2.43 -3.09
C ILE A 193 2.22 -0.96 -2.94
N ALA A 194 1.12 -0.55 -3.57
CA ALA A 194 0.61 0.80 -3.46
C ALA A 194 -0.85 0.79 -2.98
N THR A 195 -1.19 1.68 -2.06
CA THR A 195 -2.58 1.86 -1.64
C THR A 195 -3.27 2.87 -2.55
N LEU A 196 -4.50 2.53 -2.92
CA LEU A 196 -5.40 3.43 -3.63
C LEU A 196 -6.70 3.57 -2.84
N PRO A 197 -7.34 4.74 -2.84
CA PRO A 197 -8.67 4.90 -2.27
C PRO A 197 -9.71 4.13 -3.11
N ALA A 198 -10.81 3.72 -2.48
CA ALA A 198 -11.89 3.01 -3.19
C ALA A 198 -12.71 3.95 -4.09
N SER A 199 -12.72 5.23 -3.77
CA SER A 199 -13.46 6.24 -4.54
C SER A 199 -12.71 7.58 -4.56
N ALA A 200 -13.00 8.37 -5.58
CA ALA A 200 -12.42 9.71 -5.72
C ALA A 200 -12.88 10.69 -4.61
N THR A 201 -14.02 10.44 -4.00
CA THR A 201 -14.53 11.24 -2.87
C THR A 201 -13.65 11.14 -1.63
N GLU A 202 -12.85 10.06 -1.51
CA GLU A 202 -11.87 9.88 -0.44
C GLU A 202 -10.62 10.75 -0.61
N VAL A 203 -10.26 11.12 -1.84
CA VAL A 203 -9.04 11.92 -2.13
C VAL A 203 -9.35 13.42 -2.10
N ALA A 204 -10.33 13.83 -2.87
CA ALA A 204 -10.85 15.19 -2.90
C ALA A 204 -12.16 15.20 -3.71
N SER A 205 -13.13 15.97 -3.29
CA SER A 205 -14.38 16.21 -4.05
C SER A 205 -14.15 17.02 -5.35
N SER A 206 -12.88 17.18 -5.78
CA SER A 206 -12.52 17.99 -6.95
C SER A 206 -12.35 17.12 -8.20
N ALA A 207 -12.64 17.70 -9.37
CA ALA A 207 -12.40 17.06 -10.66
C ALA A 207 -10.92 16.63 -10.84
N ILE A 208 -9.97 17.36 -10.23
CA ILE A 208 -8.54 17.04 -10.26
C ILE A 208 -8.26 15.74 -9.51
N GLY A 209 -8.85 15.55 -8.32
CA GLY A 209 -8.69 14.31 -7.54
C GLY A 209 -9.19 13.07 -8.28
N GLN A 210 -10.31 13.18 -9.00
CA GLN A 210 -10.84 12.10 -9.85
C GLN A 210 -9.90 11.76 -11.01
N GLN A 211 -9.33 12.77 -11.68
CA GLN A 211 -8.37 12.57 -12.76
C GLN A 211 -7.08 11.89 -12.26
N ILE A 212 -6.57 12.32 -11.11
CA ILE A 212 -5.37 11.72 -10.49
C ILE A 212 -5.64 10.26 -10.15
N LEU A 213 -6.75 9.94 -9.49
CA LEU A 213 -7.08 8.56 -9.12
C LEU A 213 -7.18 7.66 -10.35
N THR A 214 -7.96 8.08 -11.36
CA THR A 214 -8.10 7.35 -12.62
C THR A 214 -6.75 7.15 -13.33
N ALA A 215 -5.89 8.16 -13.33
CA ALA A 215 -4.56 8.06 -13.92
C ALA A 215 -3.67 7.06 -13.16
N LEU A 216 -3.68 7.06 -11.83
CA LEU A 216 -2.95 6.11 -10.99
C LEU A 216 -3.47 4.68 -11.15
N GLU A 217 -4.79 4.48 -11.13
CA GLU A 217 -5.41 3.17 -11.37
C GLU A 217 -4.97 2.59 -12.73
N ASN A 218 -5.06 3.37 -13.79
CA ASN A 218 -4.63 2.94 -15.12
C ASN A 218 -3.15 2.56 -15.20
N ARG A 219 -2.26 3.14 -14.36
CA ARG A 219 -0.83 2.82 -14.36
C ARG A 219 -0.50 1.62 -13.49
N ILE A 220 -1.15 1.48 -12.35
CA ILE A 220 -0.84 0.45 -11.35
C ILE A 220 -1.64 -0.83 -11.65
N VAL A 221 -2.95 -0.74 -11.84
CA VAL A 221 -3.83 -1.91 -12.00
C VAL A 221 -3.62 -2.60 -13.34
N ARG A 222 -3.26 -1.87 -14.40
CA ARG A 222 -2.98 -2.47 -15.72
C ARG A 222 -1.84 -3.50 -15.69
N VAL A 223 -0.87 -3.31 -14.82
CA VAL A 223 0.32 -4.18 -14.71
C VAL A 223 0.21 -5.10 -13.50
N GLY A 224 -0.63 -4.74 -12.53
CA GLY A 224 -0.73 -5.37 -11.22
C GLY A 224 -2.05 -6.09 -10.96
N THR A 225 -2.19 -6.54 -9.72
CA THR A 225 -3.41 -7.14 -9.16
C THR A 225 -3.97 -6.24 -8.07
N SER A 226 -5.28 -6.01 -8.08
CA SER A 226 -5.97 -5.32 -6.97
C SER A 226 -6.46 -6.36 -5.96
N ILE A 227 -6.14 -6.15 -4.69
CA ILE A 227 -6.50 -7.05 -3.59
C ILE A 227 -7.15 -6.25 -2.46
N LYS A 228 -8.23 -6.80 -1.89
CA LYS A 228 -8.82 -6.29 -0.65
C LYS A 228 -8.13 -6.93 0.55
N PRO A 229 -7.56 -6.14 1.48
CA PRO A 229 -6.92 -6.68 2.69
C PRO A 229 -7.89 -7.33 3.67
N VAL A 230 -9.16 -6.93 3.66
CA VAL A 230 -10.21 -7.39 4.56
C VAL A 230 -11.47 -7.64 3.75
N GLU A 231 -12.01 -8.85 3.83
CA GLU A 231 -13.31 -9.17 3.25
C GLU A 231 -14.45 -8.64 4.14
N ASP A 232 -15.61 -8.39 3.55
CA ASP A 232 -16.75 -7.79 4.25
C ASP A 232 -17.22 -8.63 5.46
N GLU A 233 -17.16 -9.96 5.34
CA GLU A 233 -17.51 -10.89 6.43
C GLU A 233 -16.53 -10.83 7.60
N GLU A 234 -15.27 -10.48 7.36
CA GLU A 234 -14.22 -10.42 8.37
C GLU A 234 -14.26 -9.14 9.22
N ILE A 235 -14.94 -8.08 8.75
CA ILE A 235 -14.99 -6.77 9.42
C ILE A 235 -15.51 -6.92 10.85
N PHE A 236 -16.57 -7.70 11.06
CA PHE A 236 -17.12 -7.92 12.39
C PHE A 236 -16.13 -8.58 13.34
N GLU A 237 -15.35 -9.54 12.88
CA GLU A 237 -14.34 -10.21 13.70
C GLU A 237 -13.17 -9.27 14.04
N VAL A 238 -12.74 -8.43 13.10
CA VAL A 238 -11.74 -7.37 13.34
C VAL A 238 -12.22 -6.40 14.40
N VAL A 239 -13.45 -5.90 14.28
CA VAL A 239 -14.07 -4.97 15.25
C VAL A 239 -14.21 -5.64 16.60
N ARG A 240 -14.72 -6.86 16.64
CA ARG A 240 -14.87 -7.65 17.88
C ARG A 240 -13.56 -7.75 18.64
N ARG A 241 -12.47 -8.13 18.00
CA ARG A 241 -11.16 -8.30 18.62
C ARG A 241 -10.48 -7.00 19.02
N ARG A 242 -10.88 -5.88 18.43
CA ARG A 242 -10.37 -4.56 18.81
C ARG A 242 -11.09 -3.94 19.99
N LEU A 243 -12.39 -4.24 20.13
CA LEU A 243 -13.23 -3.64 21.17
C LEU A 243 -13.34 -4.48 22.42
N PHE A 244 -13.12 -5.81 22.34
CA PHE A 244 -13.38 -6.72 23.43
C PHE A 244 -12.24 -7.73 23.60
N ASP A 245 -11.67 -7.78 24.81
CA ASP A 245 -10.73 -8.84 25.21
C ASP A 245 -11.47 -10.18 25.41
N ASN A 246 -12.70 -10.09 25.95
CA ASN A 246 -13.60 -11.23 26.12
C ASN A 246 -15.03 -10.77 25.84
N ILE A 247 -15.76 -11.54 25.03
CA ILE A 247 -17.16 -11.24 24.71
C ILE A 247 -18.16 -11.80 25.74
N GLY A 248 -17.70 -12.46 26.80
CA GLY A 248 -18.55 -12.99 27.84
C GLY A 248 -19.19 -14.35 27.47
N ASN A 249 -20.39 -14.60 28.02
CA ASN A 249 -21.07 -15.89 27.84
C ASN A 249 -21.63 -16.03 26.40
N PRO A 250 -21.21 -17.08 25.62
CA PRO A 250 -21.68 -17.28 24.24
C PRO A 250 -23.21 -17.41 24.11
N GLN A 251 -23.88 -17.99 25.12
CA GLN A 251 -25.33 -18.15 25.10
C GLN A 251 -26.07 -16.81 25.21
N VAL A 252 -25.53 -15.87 26.02
CA VAL A 252 -26.08 -14.53 26.14
C VAL A 252 -25.88 -13.74 24.85
N ILE A 253 -24.72 -13.90 24.23
CA ILE A 253 -24.41 -13.27 22.94
C ILE A 253 -25.37 -13.73 21.85
N GLU A 254 -25.59 -15.04 21.75
CA GLU A 254 -26.51 -15.61 20.75
C GLU A 254 -27.96 -15.11 20.97
N LEU A 255 -28.37 -15.02 22.22
CA LEU A 255 -29.69 -14.50 22.57
C LEU A 255 -29.85 -13.02 22.19
N VAL A 256 -28.83 -12.20 22.46
CA VAL A 256 -28.78 -10.77 22.09
C VAL A 256 -28.78 -10.62 20.57
N LEU A 257 -27.91 -11.34 19.87
CA LEU A 257 -27.81 -11.29 18.41
C LEU A 257 -29.13 -11.67 17.74
N ASN A 258 -29.80 -12.74 18.21
CA ASN A 258 -31.09 -13.17 17.69
C ASN A 258 -32.17 -12.13 17.92
N ARG A 259 -32.15 -11.43 19.08
CA ARG A 259 -33.09 -10.36 19.38
C ARG A 259 -32.87 -9.15 18.47
N TYR A 260 -31.61 -8.75 18.25
CA TYR A 260 -31.29 -7.68 17.31
C TYR A 260 -31.63 -8.06 15.87
N LYS A 261 -31.28 -9.26 15.43
CA LYS A 261 -31.61 -9.78 14.10
C LYS A 261 -33.10 -9.72 13.80
N ASN A 262 -33.92 -10.15 14.75
CA ASN A 262 -35.38 -10.09 14.64
C ASN A 262 -35.91 -8.65 14.63
N THR A 263 -35.31 -7.76 15.42
CA THR A 263 -35.69 -6.34 15.45
C THR A 263 -35.34 -5.65 14.12
N TYR A 264 -34.17 -5.90 13.57
CA TYR A 264 -33.76 -5.37 12.27
C TYR A 264 -34.61 -5.93 11.14
N HIS A 265 -34.91 -7.22 11.17
CA HIS A 265 -35.74 -7.86 10.14
C HIS A 265 -37.15 -7.28 10.12
N ASN A 266 -37.74 -7.04 11.31
CA ASN A 266 -39.09 -6.47 11.44
C ASN A 266 -39.15 -4.96 11.18
N ARG A 267 -38.01 -4.26 11.16
CA ARG A 267 -37.95 -2.81 10.91
C ARG A 267 -37.20 -2.45 9.62
N ARG A 268 -37.05 -3.40 8.71
CA ARG A 268 -36.31 -3.22 7.46
C ARG A 268 -36.86 -2.06 6.61
N SER A 269 -38.17 -1.84 6.62
CA SER A 269 -38.83 -0.69 5.96
C SER A 269 -38.48 0.69 6.58
N CYS A 270 -38.16 0.71 7.88
CA CYS A 270 -37.79 1.95 8.58
C CYS A 270 -36.30 2.35 8.35
N LEU A 271 -35.42 1.35 8.10
CA LEU A 271 -33.99 1.56 7.87
C LEU A 271 -33.69 1.91 6.41
N LEU A 272 -34.50 1.43 5.47
CA LEU A 272 -34.40 1.83 4.06
C LEU A 272 -34.75 3.31 3.86
N TYR A 273 -35.67 3.88 4.70
CA TYR A 273 -36.06 5.29 4.62
C TYR A 273 -34.97 6.24 5.13
N THR A 274 -34.02 5.79 5.95
CA THR A 274 -32.92 6.62 6.46
C THR A 274 -31.68 6.58 5.55
N SER A 275 -31.53 5.60 4.67
CA SER A 275 -30.45 5.56 3.67
C SER A 275 -30.77 6.39 2.42
N ASP A 276 -32.07 6.48 2.03
CA ASP A 276 -32.47 7.29 0.87
C ASP A 276 -32.54 8.79 1.18
N ALA A 277 -32.52 9.20 2.46
CA ALA A 277 -32.50 10.61 2.87
C ALA A 277 -31.08 11.21 2.91
N ALA A 278 -30.06 10.45 2.60
CA ALA A 278 -28.68 10.91 2.54
C ALA A 278 -28.19 11.17 1.09
N ASP A 279 -29.04 10.87 0.09
CA ASP A 279 -28.73 11.03 -1.35
C ASP A 279 -29.49 12.19 -2.02
N ASP A 280 -30.21 13.07 -1.24
CA ASP A 280 -30.82 14.33 -1.72
C ASP A 280 -29.97 15.55 -1.31
#